data_0d6ce1e7b9e0dae742b36ca4083f0ee2
#
_entry.id   0d6ce1e7b9e0dae742b36ca4083f0ee2
#
_cell.length_a   1.000
_cell.length_b   1.000
_cell.length_c   1.000
_cell.angle_alpha   90.00
_cell.angle_beta   90.00
_cell.angle_gamma   90.00
#
_symmetry.space_group_name_H-M   'P 1'
#
loop_
_entity.id
_entity.type
_entity.pdbx_description
1 polymer ?
#
loop_
_entity_poly.entity_id
_entity_poly.type
_entity_poly.pdbx_seq_one_letter_code
_entity_poly.pdbx_strand_id
1 'polypeptide(L)'
;NAGSLEKEFEQKYGATAEGMVASAEYNIKFLEDLGFTDIKVSLKASDVDRTVDAYRMLRPKNEYPFHLGVTEAGTVFHATIKSAIGLGALLLDGIGDTLRVSITGELEEEIKVGKAILKDSGRIKEGLNIISCPTCGRIEADLVSAVAEVEKRTAHIKTPMDVSVMGCVVNAIVEEKHSDVAIAYGKGAGLVMRRGEVVAKLSEEDLVERFVQEVEMFAEENK
;
A
#
# COMPACT_ATOMS: atom_id res chain seq x y z
N ASN A 1 -7.55 -19.52 -12.09
CA ASN A 1 -6.64 -19.73 -10.95
C ASN A 1 -5.77 -20.94 -11.18
N ALA A 2 -4.52 -20.92 -10.71
CA ALA A 2 -3.59 -22.07 -10.86
C ALA A 2 -4.14 -23.40 -10.32
N GLY A 3 -4.92 -23.35 -9.25
CA GLY A 3 -5.55 -24.56 -8.65
C GLY A 3 -6.84 -25.02 -9.34
N SER A 4 -7.27 -24.36 -10.42
CA SER A 4 -8.51 -24.70 -11.14
C SER A 4 -8.34 -24.55 -12.65
N LEU A 5 -7.17 -24.85 -13.17
CA LEU A 5 -6.93 -24.96 -14.62
C LEU A 5 -7.76 -26.11 -15.20
N GLU A 6 -8.20 -25.93 -16.45
CA GLU A 6 -8.82 -27.01 -17.20
C GLU A 6 -7.79 -28.15 -17.40
N LYS A 7 -8.27 -29.39 -17.32
CA LYS A 7 -7.41 -30.58 -17.35
C LYS A 7 -6.43 -30.63 -18.54
N GLU A 8 -6.85 -30.09 -19.69
CA GLU A 8 -6.01 -30.04 -20.89
C GLU A 8 -4.77 -29.17 -20.66
N PHE A 9 -4.95 -27.97 -20.09
CA PHE A 9 -3.85 -27.05 -19.79
C PHE A 9 -2.99 -27.54 -18.65
N GLU A 10 -3.60 -28.10 -17.60
CA GLU A 10 -2.87 -28.69 -16.49
C GLU A 10 -1.99 -29.87 -16.91
N GLN A 11 -2.49 -30.75 -17.78
CA GLN A 11 -1.71 -31.88 -18.31
C GLN A 11 -0.55 -31.45 -19.22
N LYS A 12 -0.74 -30.37 -20.00
CA LYS A 12 0.25 -29.90 -20.96
C LYS A 12 1.32 -29.01 -20.33
N TYR A 13 0.95 -28.17 -19.41
CA TYR A 13 1.82 -27.11 -18.85
C TYR A 13 2.04 -27.23 -17.33
N GLY A 14 1.27 -28.07 -16.64
CA GLY A 14 1.21 -28.06 -15.19
C GLY A 14 0.52 -26.80 -14.65
N ALA A 15 0.51 -26.66 -13.32
CA ALA A 15 0.03 -25.46 -12.64
C ALA A 15 1.10 -24.35 -12.65
N THR A 16 1.55 -23.95 -13.84
CA THR A 16 2.60 -22.92 -14.09
C THR A 16 2.01 -21.61 -14.56
N ALA A 17 2.84 -20.56 -14.63
CA ALA A 17 2.44 -19.27 -15.22
C ALA A 17 2.05 -19.43 -16.71
N GLU A 18 2.79 -20.23 -17.46
CA GLU A 18 2.50 -20.56 -18.87
C GLU A 18 1.14 -21.25 -19.02
N GLY A 19 0.83 -22.22 -18.13
CA GLY A 19 -0.46 -22.89 -18.13
C GLY A 19 -1.62 -21.95 -17.86
N MET A 20 -1.43 -21.02 -16.91
CA MET A 20 -2.42 -19.99 -16.61
C MET A 20 -2.65 -19.03 -17.78
N VAL A 21 -1.58 -18.61 -18.46
CA VAL A 21 -1.66 -17.75 -19.62
C VAL A 21 -2.34 -18.47 -20.80
N ALA A 22 -1.96 -19.70 -21.09
CA ALA A 22 -2.57 -20.49 -22.17
C ALA A 22 -4.07 -20.68 -21.96
N SER A 23 -4.50 -20.99 -20.72
CA SER A 23 -5.91 -21.08 -20.37
C SER A 23 -6.63 -19.74 -20.53
N ALA A 24 -6.01 -18.64 -20.10
CA ALA A 24 -6.61 -17.32 -20.25
C ALA A 24 -6.77 -16.92 -21.73
N GLU A 25 -5.73 -17.10 -22.55
CA GLU A 25 -5.78 -16.80 -23.99
C GLU A 25 -6.87 -17.62 -24.70
N TYR A 26 -7.01 -18.90 -24.35
CA TYR A 26 -8.07 -19.74 -24.87
C TYR A 26 -9.46 -19.23 -24.51
N ASN A 27 -9.70 -18.91 -23.23
CA ASN A 27 -11.01 -18.45 -22.77
C ASN A 27 -11.35 -17.04 -23.30
N ILE A 28 -10.38 -16.14 -23.42
CA ILE A 28 -10.55 -14.83 -24.05
C ILE A 28 -11.01 -15.03 -25.51
N LYS A 29 -10.26 -15.82 -26.27
CA LYS A 29 -10.58 -16.08 -27.67
C LYS A 29 -11.97 -16.73 -27.82
N PHE A 30 -12.32 -17.67 -26.95
CA PHE A 30 -13.64 -18.31 -26.98
C PHE A 30 -14.79 -17.29 -26.80
N LEU A 31 -14.63 -16.32 -25.91
CA LEU A 31 -15.62 -15.26 -25.69
C LEU A 31 -15.67 -14.29 -26.90
N GLU A 32 -14.51 -13.92 -27.46
CA GLU A 32 -14.40 -13.08 -28.65
C GLU A 32 -15.08 -13.72 -29.86
N ASP A 33 -14.88 -15.03 -30.08
CA ASP A 33 -15.51 -15.78 -31.15
C ASP A 33 -17.04 -15.83 -31.03
N LEU A 34 -17.59 -15.64 -29.82
CA LEU A 34 -19.00 -15.46 -29.55
C LEU A 34 -19.48 -13.99 -29.65
N GLY A 35 -18.60 -13.07 -29.99
CA GLY A 35 -18.89 -11.63 -30.05
C GLY A 35 -18.98 -10.93 -28.70
N PHE A 36 -18.50 -11.55 -27.63
CA PHE A 36 -18.52 -10.96 -26.29
C PHE A 36 -17.14 -10.39 -25.95
N THR A 37 -17.06 -9.06 -25.75
CA THR A 37 -15.83 -8.32 -25.51
C THR A 37 -15.79 -7.56 -24.18
N ASP A 38 -16.86 -7.61 -23.39
CA ASP A 38 -16.87 -7.03 -22.04
C ASP A 38 -16.16 -7.95 -21.05
N ILE A 39 -14.83 -8.10 -21.24
CA ILE A 39 -13.99 -9.06 -20.55
C ILE A 39 -13.12 -8.34 -19.53
N LYS A 40 -12.94 -8.94 -18.37
CA LYS A 40 -11.90 -8.61 -17.37
C LYS A 40 -11.17 -9.89 -16.99
N VAL A 41 -9.84 -9.85 -17.07
CA VAL A 41 -9.01 -11.04 -16.89
C VAL A 41 -8.40 -11.07 -15.48
N SER A 42 -8.36 -12.27 -14.90
CA SER A 42 -7.77 -12.49 -13.58
C SER A 42 -6.94 -13.78 -13.56
N LEU A 43 -5.65 -13.64 -13.29
CA LEU A 43 -4.66 -14.72 -13.20
C LEU A 43 -4.15 -14.83 -11.77
N LYS A 44 -4.70 -15.71 -10.96
CA LYS A 44 -4.40 -15.80 -9.53
C LYS A 44 -3.78 -17.15 -9.17
N ALA A 45 -2.75 -17.10 -8.34
CA ALA A 45 -2.18 -18.27 -7.66
C ALA A 45 -1.96 -17.95 -6.18
N SER A 46 -1.71 -18.96 -5.36
CA SER A 46 -1.26 -18.81 -3.98
C SER A 46 0.24 -18.50 -3.89
N ASP A 47 0.94 -18.71 -4.99
CA ASP A 47 2.35 -18.42 -5.18
C ASP A 47 2.50 -17.04 -5.85
N VAL A 48 3.35 -16.20 -5.26
CA VAL A 48 3.53 -14.82 -5.69
C VAL A 48 4.24 -14.73 -7.02
N ASP A 49 5.33 -15.49 -7.20
CA ASP A 49 6.15 -15.47 -8.42
C ASP A 49 5.30 -15.89 -9.62
N ARG A 50 4.58 -17.01 -9.48
CA ARG A 50 3.67 -17.51 -10.50
C ARG A 50 2.58 -16.50 -10.86
N THR A 51 2.01 -15.82 -9.87
CA THR A 51 1.00 -14.78 -10.10
C THR A 51 1.59 -13.63 -10.90
N VAL A 52 2.73 -13.10 -10.49
CA VAL A 52 3.40 -11.96 -11.14
C VAL A 52 3.81 -12.33 -12.57
N ASP A 53 4.44 -13.48 -12.76
CA ASP A 53 4.89 -13.93 -14.07
C ASP A 53 3.72 -14.13 -15.04
N ALA A 54 2.61 -14.73 -14.58
CA ALA A 54 1.44 -14.93 -15.43
C ALA A 54 0.87 -13.59 -15.96
N TYR A 55 0.74 -12.57 -15.12
CA TYR A 55 0.27 -11.25 -15.56
C TYR A 55 1.28 -10.56 -16.49
N ARG A 56 2.58 -10.63 -16.17
CA ARG A 56 3.65 -10.07 -17.03
C ARG A 56 3.68 -10.72 -18.40
N MET A 57 3.50 -12.04 -18.46
CA MET A 57 3.48 -12.79 -19.72
C MET A 57 2.24 -12.50 -20.56
N LEU A 58 1.07 -12.30 -19.95
CA LEU A 58 -0.17 -12.02 -20.67
C LEU A 58 -0.30 -10.56 -21.09
N ARG A 59 0.24 -9.60 -20.31
CA ARG A 59 0.07 -8.16 -20.57
C ARG A 59 0.41 -7.71 -22.00
N PRO A 60 1.54 -8.14 -22.60
CA PRO A 60 1.87 -7.74 -23.98
C PRO A 60 0.97 -8.35 -25.06
N LYS A 61 0.14 -9.32 -24.71
CA LYS A 61 -0.75 -10.06 -25.62
C LYS A 61 -2.22 -9.73 -25.45
N ASN A 62 -2.57 -8.91 -24.45
CA ASN A 62 -3.95 -8.68 -24.03
C ASN A 62 -4.16 -7.21 -23.65
N GLU A 63 -5.22 -6.60 -24.17
CA GLU A 63 -5.62 -5.23 -23.85
C GLU A 63 -6.79 -5.15 -22.85
N TYR A 64 -7.41 -6.28 -22.52
CA TYR A 64 -8.48 -6.31 -21.53
C TYR A 64 -7.98 -5.95 -20.14
N PRO A 65 -8.81 -5.28 -19.32
CA PRO A 65 -8.44 -4.90 -17.96
C PRO A 65 -8.15 -6.11 -17.08
N PHE A 66 -7.16 -5.94 -16.22
CA PHE A 66 -6.75 -6.95 -15.26
C PHE A 66 -7.31 -6.73 -13.86
N HIS A 67 -7.82 -7.82 -13.29
CA HIS A 67 -8.16 -7.88 -11.86
C HIS A 67 -7.09 -8.64 -11.09
N LEU A 68 -6.26 -7.92 -10.39
CA LEU A 68 -5.14 -8.47 -9.65
C LEU A 68 -5.57 -9.16 -8.35
N GLY A 69 -4.83 -10.17 -7.93
CA GLY A 69 -4.99 -10.80 -6.63
C GLY A 69 -4.04 -11.98 -6.44
N VAL A 70 -3.57 -12.16 -5.21
CA VAL A 70 -2.97 -13.41 -4.75
C VAL A 70 -4.07 -14.16 -4.01
N THR A 71 -4.34 -15.42 -4.39
CA THR A 71 -5.40 -16.22 -3.75
C THR A 71 -4.80 -17.08 -2.63
N GLU A 72 -5.62 -17.48 -1.65
CA GLU A 72 -5.19 -18.36 -0.57
C GLU A 72 -3.93 -17.83 0.15
N ALA A 73 -3.91 -16.51 0.40
CA ALA A 73 -2.71 -15.86 0.88
C ALA A 73 -2.42 -16.11 2.38
N GLY A 74 -3.41 -16.59 3.13
CA GLY A 74 -3.28 -16.99 4.53
C GLY A 74 -3.79 -15.95 5.53
N THR A 75 -3.24 -15.97 6.75
CA THR A 75 -3.62 -15.06 7.85
C THR A 75 -3.19 -13.62 7.55
N VAL A 76 -3.72 -12.65 8.31
CA VAL A 76 -3.50 -11.20 8.11
C VAL A 76 -2.04 -10.87 7.81
N PHE A 77 -1.10 -11.33 8.63
CA PHE A 77 0.32 -11.03 8.46
C PHE A 77 0.89 -11.56 7.13
N HIS A 78 0.73 -12.85 6.86
CA HIS A 78 1.27 -13.47 5.65
C HIS A 78 0.56 -13.02 4.39
N ALA A 79 -0.76 -12.86 4.45
CA ALA A 79 -1.55 -12.36 3.34
C ALA A 79 -1.20 -10.92 2.97
N THR A 80 -0.94 -10.05 3.95
CA THR A 80 -0.46 -8.69 3.72
C THR A 80 0.87 -8.70 2.97
N ILE A 81 1.85 -9.50 3.43
CA ILE A 81 3.17 -9.58 2.79
C ILE A 81 3.05 -10.10 1.36
N LYS A 82 2.36 -11.23 1.14
CA LYS A 82 2.17 -11.81 -0.20
C LYS A 82 1.48 -10.84 -1.15
N SER A 83 0.40 -10.21 -0.68
CA SER A 83 -0.34 -9.24 -1.49
C SER A 83 0.47 -7.99 -1.78
N ALA A 84 1.20 -7.45 -0.79
CA ALA A 84 2.06 -6.29 -1.00
C ALA A 84 3.16 -6.57 -2.04
N ILE A 85 3.80 -7.74 -1.99
CA ILE A 85 4.81 -8.14 -2.97
C ILE A 85 4.17 -8.35 -4.36
N GLY A 86 3.14 -9.21 -4.45
CA GLY A 86 2.55 -9.60 -5.74
C GLY A 86 1.82 -8.46 -6.44
N LEU A 87 0.91 -7.79 -5.73
CA LEU A 87 0.16 -6.66 -6.28
C LEU A 87 1.06 -5.44 -6.46
N GLY A 88 1.95 -5.16 -5.49
CA GLY A 88 2.88 -4.03 -5.57
C GLY A 88 3.80 -4.14 -6.78
N ALA A 89 4.41 -5.31 -7.06
CA ALA A 89 5.24 -5.53 -8.23
C ALA A 89 4.48 -5.21 -9.52
N LEU A 90 3.27 -5.73 -9.68
CA LEU A 90 2.45 -5.51 -10.86
C LEU A 90 2.01 -4.04 -11.01
N LEU A 91 1.59 -3.42 -9.92
CA LEU A 91 1.20 -2.01 -9.93
C LEU A 91 2.37 -1.10 -10.30
N LEU A 92 3.58 -1.35 -9.81
CA LEU A 92 4.78 -0.60 -10.18
C LEU A 92 5.14 -0.77 -11.66
N ASP A 93 4.88 -1.95 -12.25
CA ASP A 93 5.03 -2.22 -13.68
C ASP A 93 3.92 -1.58 -14.54
N GLY A 94 2.94 -0.90 -13.95
CA GLY A 94 1.80 -0.34 -14.67
C GLY A 94 0.71 -1.36 -15.02
N ILE A 95 0.72 -2.53 -14.40
CA ILE A 95 -0.23 -3.63 -14.65
C ILE A 95 -1.30 -3.64 -13.55
N GLY A 96 -2.58 -3.65 -13.95
CA GLY A 96 -3.74 -3.81 -13.07
C GLY A 96 -4.69 -2.64 -13.05
N ASP A 97 -5.98 -2.96 -13.11
CA ASP A 97 -7.09 -2.00 -13.18
C ASP A 97 -7.99 -2.10 -11.95
N THR A 98 -8.10 -3.28 -11.39
CA THR A 98 -8.77 -3.55 -10.13
C THR A 98 -7.97 -4.57 -9.33
N LEU A 99 -8.16 -4.63 -8.01
CA LEU A 99 -7.49 -5.62 -7.18
C LEU A 99 -8.39 -6.20 -6.09
N ARG A 100 -8.00 -7.36 -5.57
CA ARG A 100 -8.53 -7.98 -4.37
C ARG A 100 -7.38 -8.49 -3.50
N VAL A 101 -7.42 -8.16 -2.24
CA VAL A 101 -6.64 -8.82 -1.21
C VAL A 101 -7.46 -9.99 -0.67
N SER A 102 -6.85 -11.12 -0.37
CA SER A 102 -7.51 -12.29 0.23
C SER A 102 -6.85 -12.60 1.57
N ILE A 103 -7.61 -12.45 2.64
CA ILE A 103 -7.15 -12.65 4.01
C ILE A 103 -8.08 -13.65 4.71
N THR A 104 -7.51 -14.62 5.45
CA THR A 104 -8.27 -15.40 6.41
C THR A 104 -8.45 -14.52 7.67
N GLY A 105 -9.50 -13.71 7.68
CA GLY A 105 -9.77 -12.70 8.72
C GLY A 105 -11.01 -11.87 8.38
N GLU A 106 -11.14 -10.72 9.03
CA GLU A 106 -12.25 -9.79 8.82
C GLU A 106 -12.13 -9.06 7.47
N LEU A 107 -13.26 -8.76 6.83
CA LEU A 107 -13.31 -8.11 5.52
C LEU A 107 -12.69 -6.71 5.52
N GLU A 108 -12.79 -6.00 6.63
CA GLU A 108 -12.20 -4.67 6.82
C GLU A 108 -10.67 -4.70 6.65
N GLU A 109 -10.00 -5.78 7.06
CA GLU A 109 -8.55 -5.93 6.89
C GLU A 109 -8.17 -6.07 5.42
N GLU A 110 -8.97 -6.75 4.60
CA GLU A 110 -8.74 -6.83 3.14
C GLU A 110 -8.79 -5.44 2.49
N ILE A 111 -9.78 -4.62 2.87
CA ILE A 111 -9.92 -3.25 2.35
C ILE A 111 -8.76 -2.36 2.81
N LYS A 112 -8.40 -2.45 4.09
CA LYS A 112 -7.29 -1.68 4.68
C LYS A 112 -5.97 -1.98 3.99
N VAL A 113 -5.64 -3.26 3.84
CA VAL A 113 -4.42 -3.70 3.15
C VAL A 113 -4.43 -3.31 1.68
N GLY A 114 -5.56 -3.49 0.98
CA GLY A 114 -5.72 -3.10 -0.42
C GLY A 114 -5.50 -1.60 -0.65
N LYS A 115 -6.06 -0.75 0.21
CA LYS A 115 -5.84 0.70 0.16
C LYS A 115 -4.38 1.07 0.46
N ALA A 116 -3.74 0.43 1.44
CA ALA A 116 -2.33 0.65 1.73
C ALA A 116 -1.45 0.31 0.51
N ILE A 117 -1.66 -0.84 -0.13
CA ILE A 117 -0.93 -1.23 -1.33
C ILE A 117 -1.10 -0.20 -2.46
N LEU A 118 -2.33 0.28 -2.71
CA LEU A 118 -2.59 1.30 -3.73
C LEU A 118 -1.90 2.63 -3.41
N LYS A 119 -1.89 3.03 -2.15
CA LYS A 119 -1.23 4.24 -1.68
C LYS A 119 0.28 4.14 -1.81
N ASP A 120 0.88 3.08 -1.27
CA ASP A 120 2.33 2.90 -1.25
C ASP A 120 2.91 2.59 -2.65
N SER A 121 2.09 2.08 -3.58
CA SER A 121 2.44 1.98 -5.01
C SER A 121 2.19 3.27 -5.81
N GLY A 122 1.74 4.34 -5.18
CA GLY A 122 1.50 5.65 -5.81
C GLY A 122 0.26 5.70 -6.72
N ARG A 123 -0.64 4.71 -6.64
CA ARG A 123 -1.86 4.65 -7.47
C ARG A 123 -2.98 5.54 -6.95
N ILE A 124 -3.04 5.74 -5.67
CA ILE A 124 -3.93 6.70 -5.04
C ILE A 124 -3.14 7.64 -4.13
N LYS A 125 -3.62 8.87 -3.99
CA LYS A 125 -3.14 9.84 -3.03
C LYS A 125 -4.30 10.18 -2.11
N GLU A 126 -4.30 9.65 -0.91
CA GLU A 126 -5.36 9.85 0.09
C GLU A 126 -4.77 9.81 1.50
N GLY A 127 -5.12 10.80 2.31
CA GLY A 127 -4.73 10.87 3.72
C GLY A 127 -3.23 11.03 3.96
N LEU A 128 -2.82 10.89 5.20
CA LEU A 128 -1.45 11.13 5.63
C LEU A 128 -0.51 9.98 5.21
N ASN A 129 0.63 10.32 4.66
CA ASN A 129 1.80 9.46 4.60
C ASN A 129 2.66 9.76 5.83
N ILE A 130 2.66 8.86 6.82
CA ILE A 130 3.39 9.05 8.08
C ILE A 130 4.79 8.46 7.95
N ILE A 131 5.79 9.33 8.00
CA ILE A 131 7.20 8.97 7.96
C ILE A 131 7.72 9.02 9.39
N SER A 132 8.15 7.88 9.93
CA SER A 132 8.72 7.81 11.28
C SER A 132 10.07 7.11 11.27
N CYS A 133 10.99 7.56 12.12
CA CYS A 133 12.28 6.89 12.25
C CYS A 133 12.15 5.60 13.08
N PRO A 134 13.02 4.60 12.85
CA PRO A 134 13.07 3.43 13.70
C PRO A 134 13.59 3.80 15.10
N THR A 135 13.16 3.03 16.09
CA THR A 135 13.66 3.18 17.48
C THR A 135 15.15 2.83 17.55
N CYS A 136 16.00 3.81 17.69
CA CYS A 136 17.46 3.65 17.81
C CYS A 136 17.98 4.22 19.14
N GLY A 137 19.27 4.05 19.43
CA GLY A 137 19.90 4.53 20.67
C GLY A 137 19.92 6.06 20.86
N ARG A 138 19.45 6.84 19.88
CA ARG A 138 19.37 8.31 19.94
C ARG A 138 17.95 8.82 20.23
N ILE A 139 17.00 7.92 20.40
CA ILE A 139 15.60 8.28 20.66
C ILE A 139 15.48 8.98 22.02
N GLU A 140 14.73 10.05 22.08
CA GLU A 140 14.58 10.88 23.28
C GLU A 140 13.11 10.94 23.77
N ALA A 141 12.22 10.07 23.18
CA ALA A 141 10.80 10.02 23.51
C ALA A 141 10.22 8.62 23.31
N ASP A 142 9.01 8.36 23.81
CA ASP A 142 8.21 7.19 23.43
C ASP A 142 7.60 7.38 22.03
N LEU A 143 8.44 7.17 21.02
CA LEU A 143 8.07 7.35 19.62
C LEU A 143 6.99 6.39 19.17
N VAL A 144 6.97 5.17 19.70
CA VAL A 144 5.98 4.14 19.32
C VAL A 144 4.58 4.59 19.70
N SER A 145 4.42 5.04 20.95
CA SER A 145 3.14 5.58 21.44
C SER A 145 2.75 6.86 20.70
N ALA A 146 3.71 7.75 20.42
CA ALA A 146 3.45 8.99 19.70
C ALA A 146 2.94 8.75 18.28
N VAL A 147 3.58 7.85 17.53
CA VAL A 147 3.15 7.50 16.16
C VAL A 147 1.77 6.87 16.18
N ALA A 148 1.51 5.91 17.07
CA ALA A 148 0.20 5.26 17.18
C ALA A 148 -0.92 6.26 17.52
N GLU A 149 -0.66 7.24 18.39
CA GLU A 149 -1.61 8.29 18.73
C GLU A 149 -1.85 9.23 17.54
N VAL A 150 -0.81 9.61 16.80
CA VAL A 150 -0.94 10.41 15.57
C VAL A 150 -1.79 9.65 14.55
N GLU A 151 -1.46 8.39 14.22
CA GLU A 151 -2.23 7.57 13.28
C GLU A 151 -3.72 7.53 13.65
N LYS A 152 -4.01 7.24 14.91
CA LYS A 152 -5.37 7.14 15.41
C LYS A 152 -6.14 8.45 15.27
N ARG A 153 -5.53 9.56 15.68
CA ARG A 153 -6.19 10.88 15.70
C ARG A 153 -6.37 11.47 14.32
N THR A 154 -5.49 11.14 13.36
CA THR A 154 -5.52 11.69 12.00
C THR A 154 -6.16 10.76 10.97
N ALA A 155 -6.62 9.58 11.36
CA ALA A 155 -7.22 8.58 10.45
C ALA A 155 -8.43 9.09 9.64
N HIS A 156 -9.11 10.14 10.12
CA HIS A 156 -10.26 10.75 9.45
C HIS A 156 -9.87 11.70 8.32
N ILE A 157 -8.61 12.15 8.27
CA ILE A 157 -8.13 13.12 7.28
C ILE A 157 -7.93 12.44 5.93
N LYS A 158 -8.53 13.02 4.87
CA LYS A 158 -8.46 12.50 3.50
C LYS A 158 -7.52 13.29 2.61
N THR A 159 -7.17 14.51 3.00
CA THR A 159 -6.23 15.37 2.27
C THR A 159 -4.87 14.69 2.19
N PRO A 160 -4.32 14.48 0.97
CA PRO A 160 -2.99 13.91 0.81
C PRO A 160 -1.93 14.84 1.41
N MET A 161 -1.09 14.32 2.30
CA MET A 161 0.05 15.06 2.85
C MET A 161 1.11 14.12 3.40
N ASP A 162 2.36 14.57 3.39
CA ASP A 162 3.48 13.89 4.03
C ASP A 162 3.70 14.48 5.42
N VAL A 163 3.67 13.64 6.44
CA VAL A 163 3.96 14.07 7.82
C VAL A 163 5.09 13.25 8.42
N SER A 164 5.95 13.87 9.22
CA SER A 164 7.07 13.16 9.84
C SER A 164 7.03 13.22 11.36
N VAL A 165 7.34 12.07 12.00
CA VAL A 165 7.44 11.92 13.46
C VAL A 165 8.84 11.41 13.79
N MET A 166 9.73 12.31 14.26
CA MET A 166 11.13 12.04 14.47
C MET A 166 11.50 12.03 15.95
N GLY A 167 12.05 10.90 16.43
CA GLY A 167 12.40 10.69 17.83
C GLY A 167 13.70 11.38 18.30
N CYS A 168 14.38 12.12 17.42
CA CYS A 168 15.53 12.97 17.76
C CYS A 168 15.75 14.05 16.69
N VAL A 169 16.46 15.10 17.05
CA VAL A 169 16.75 16.24 16.17
C VAL A 169 17.64 15.91 14.96
N VAL A 170 18.37 14.81 14.99
CA VAL A 170 19.36 14.50 13.94
C VAL A 170 18.69 14.16 12.60
N ASN A 171 17.66 13.34 12.61
CA ASN A 171 16.93 13.00 11.39
C ASN A 171 15.89 14.07 11.02
N ALA A 172 15.41 14.82 12.00
CA ALA A 172 14.47 15.90 11.80
C ALA A 172 14.94 16.88 10.71
N ILE A 173 16.19 17.31 10.76
CA ILE A 173 16.78 18.29 9.84
C ILE A 173 16.69 17.88 8.36
N VAL A 174 16.63 16.59 8.07
CA VAL A 174 16.56 16.07 6.70
C VAL A 174 15.10 15.85 6.28
N GLU A 175 14.31 15.16 7.11
CA GLU A 175 12.94 14.78 6.79
C GLU A 175 11.96 15.96 6.83
N GLU A 176 12.22 16.95 7.66
CA GLU A 176 11.45 18.21 7.76
C GLU A 176 11.29 18.92 6.41
N LYS A 177 12.33 18.89 5.58
CA LYS A 177 12.35 19.58 4.27
C LYS A 177 11.44 18.91 3.24
N HIS A 178 11.08 17.66 3.49
CA HIS A 178 10.27 16.84 2.58
C HIS A 178 8.86 16.60 3.10
N SER A 179 8.57 17.00 4.35
CA SER A 179 7.26 16.81 4.98
C SER A 179 6.48 18.12 5.03
N ASP A 180 5.15 18.01 4.86
CA ASP A 180 4.25 19.16 5.00
C ASP A 180 4.15 19.62 6.46
N VAL A 181 4.06 18.67 7.39
CA VAL A 181 4.08 18.91 8.84
C VAL A 181 5.01 17.90 9.52
N ALA A 182 5.84 18.36 10.44
CA ALA A 182 6.81 17.53 11.12
C ALA A 182 6.81 17.75 12.64
N ILE A 183 7.13 16.70 13.39
CA ILE A 183 7.42 16.75 14.82
C ILE A 183 8.81 16.15 15.06
N ALA A 184 9.63 16.86 15.81
CA ALA A 184 10.96 16.41 16.22
C ALA A 184 11.10 16.46 17.74
N TYR A 185 11.39 15.31 18.34
CA TYR A 185 11.66 15.21 19.77
C TYR A 185 13.08 15.59 20.09
N GLY A 186 13.30 16.19 21.26
CA GLY A 186 14.58 16.49 21.89
C GLY A 186 14.47 16.34 23.40
N LYS A 187 15.56 16.57 24.12
CA LYS A 187 15.60 16.40 25.59
C LYS A 187 14.60 17.31 26.31
N GLY A 188 13.48 16.71 26.75
CA GLY A 188 12.43 17.38 27.54
C GLY A 188 11.62 18.43 26.78
N ALA A 189 11.87 18.60 25.49
CA ALA A 189 11.12 19.51 24.62
C ALA A 189 11.22 19.04 23.17
N GLY A 190 10.33 19.49 22.31
CA GLY A 190 10.39 19.21 20.88
C GLY A 190 9.88 20.37 20.05
N LEU A 191 9.93 20.17 18.74
CA LEU A 191 9.56 21.15 17.74
C LEU A 191 8.41 20.61 16.89
N VAL A 192 7.44 21.46 16.60
CA VAL A 192 6.47 21.26 15.52
C VAL A 192 6.84 22.20 14.38
N MET A 193 6.90 21.68 13.19
CA MET A 193 7.35 22.38 12.00
C MET A 193 6.34 22.23 10.87
N ARG A 194 6.28 23.21 10.02
CA ARG A 194 5.46 23.23 8.82
C ARG A 194 6.31 23.64 7.64
N ARG A 195 6.47 22.74 6.66
CA ARG A 195 7.32 22.95 5.47
C ARG A 195 8.74 23.43 5.81
N GLY A 196 9.32 22.85 6.86
CA GLY A 196 10.66 23.17 7.35
C GLY A 196 10.75 24.41 8.26
N GLU A 197 9.66 25.14 8.49
CA GLU A 197 9.63 26.28 9.41
C GLU A 197 9.10 25.87 10.79
N VAL A 198 9.80 26.26 11.86
CA VAL A 198 9.37 25.98 13.23
C VAL A 198 8.15 26.82 13.58
N VAL A 199 7.00 26.18 13.81
CA VAL A 199 5.75 26.82 14.20
C VAL A 199 5.49 26.77 15.72
N ALA A 200 6.10 25.79 16.43
CA ALA A 200 6.01 25.71 17.88
C ALA A 200 7.22 24.98 18.46
N LYS A 201 7.57 25.35 19.71
CA LYS A 201 8.52 24.64 20.58
C LYS A 201 7.81 24.39 21.90
N LEU A 202 7.66 23.14 22.29
CA LEU A 202 6.80 22.73 23.42
C LEU A 202 7.46 21.64 24.25
N SER A 203 6.87 21.39 25.44
CA SER A 203 7.19 20.22 26.23
C SER A 203 6.79 18.94 25.49
N GLU A 204 7.37 17.80 25.85
CA GLU A 204 7.06 16.51 25.24
C GLU A 204 5.57 16.15 25.34
N GLU A 205 4.94 16.49 26.46
CA GLU A 205 3.52 16.19 26.74
C GLU A 205 2.54 16.89 25.79
N ASP A 206 2.88 18.11 25.34
CA ASP A 206 2.02 18.94 24.49
C ASP A 206 2.28 18.75 22.97
N LEU A 207 3.37 18.05 22.62
CA LEU A 207 3.85 17.97 21.24
C LEU A 207 2.86 17.30 20.29
N VAL A 208 2.33 16.12 20.67
CA VAL A 208 1.39 15.36 19.82
C VAL A 208 0.10 16.15 19.62
N GLU A 209 -0.42 16.78 20.69
CA GLU A 209 -1.62 17.61 20.59
C GLU A 209 -1.44 18.75 19.59
N ARG A 210 -0.36 19.51 19.74
CA ARG A 210 -0.07 20.65 18.84
C ARG A 210 0.24 20.20 17.42
N PHE A 211 0.90 19.06 17.25
CA PHE A 211 1.16 18.47 15.93
C PHE A 211 -0.12 18.10 15.21
N VAL A 212 -1.05 17.41 15.88
CA VAL A 212 -2.34 17.04 15.29
C VAL A 212 -3.13 18.28 14.88
N GLN A 213 -3.16 19.32 15.72
CA GLN A 213 -3.79 20.61 15.37
C GLN A 213 -3.18 21.21 14.09
N GLU A 214 -1.84 21.17 13.95
CA GLU A 214 -1.17 21.69 12.76
C GLU A 214 -1.49 20.88 11.52
N VAL A 215 -1.55 19.55 11.64
CA VAL A 215 -1.97 18.63 10.58
C VAL A 215 -3.40 18.91 10.13
N GLU A 216 -4.33 19.11 11.07
CA GLU A 216 -5.72 19.46 10.77
C GLU A 216 -5.85 20.80 10.07
N MET A 217 -5.12 21.82 10.55
CA MET A 217 -5.08 23.15 9.90
C MET A 217 -4.53 23.04 8.48
N PHE A 218 -3.43 22.32 8.29
CA PHE A 218 -2.86 22.11 6.95
C PHE A 218 -3.83 21.38 6.03
N ALA A 219 -4.52 20.35 6.53
CA ALA A 219 -5.52 19.62 5.77
C ALA A 219 -6.70 20.49 5.34
N GLU A 220 -7.15 21.40 6.19
CA GLU A 220 -8.23 22.32 5.89
C GLU A 220 -7.86 23.35 4.79
N GLU A 221 -6.65 23.86 4.82
CA GLU A 221 -6.13 24.82 3.86
C GLU A 221 -5.86 24.23 2.46
N ASN A 222 -5.72 22.89 2.36
CA ASN A 222 -5.38 22.17 1.12
C ASN A 222 -6.50 21.21 0.64
N LYS A 223 -7.74 21.45 1.04
CA LYS A 223 -8.93 20.71 0.59
C LYS A 223 -9.27 20.90 -0.87
#